data_42f0b2b9ff6c4a478d6d794b85738dd0
#
_entry.id   42f0b2b9ff6c4a478d6d794b85738dd0
#
_cell.length_a   1.000
_cell.length_b   1.000
_cell.length_c   1.000
_cell.angle_alpha   90.00
_cell.angle_beta   90.00
_cell.angle_gamma   90.00
#
_symmetry.space_group_name_H-M   'P 1'
#
loop_
_entity.id
_entity.type
_entity.pdbx_description
1 polymer ?
#
loop_
_entity_poly.entity_id
_entity_poly.type
_entity_poly.pdbx_seq_one_letter_code
_entity_poly.pdbx_strand_id
1 'polypeptide(L)'
;MNPRLYAYLSYADAPGALRWFSDLGFTIVSRQDGEAGQVVHSEVRLGDVVLMISSNDAAYSISPLIGLSTGRGLYLFVDDVDAYFDRALTAGAMSVFAPEATEWGTRRARVLDPEGNEWSFGTYEPGSAW
;
A
#
# COMPACT_ATOMS: atom_id res chain seq x y z
N MET A 1 -8.17 -13.52 22.89
CA MET A 1 -7.30 -12.65 22.07
C MET A 1 -7.86 -12.59 20.67
N ASN A 2 -7.97 -11.40 20.11
CA ASN A 2 -8.38 -11.20 18.72
C ASN A 2 -7.14 -10.90 17.87
N PRO A 3 -6.66 -11.84 17.07
CA PRO A 3 -5.52 -11.58 16.20
C PRO A 3 -5.83 -10.43 15.24
N ARG A 4 -4.82 -9.62 14.95
CA ARG A 4 -4.90 -8.53 13.96
C ARG A 4 -3.71 -8.63 13.03
N LEU A 5 -3.95 -8.34 11.76
CA LEU A 5 -2.91 -8.33 10.75
C LEU A 5 -2.56 -6.89 10.39
N TYR A 6 -1.27 -6.58 10.44
CA TYR A 6 -0.75 -5.31 9.97
C TYR A 6 0.25 -5.57 8.85
N ALA A 7 0.18 -4.79 7.81
CA ALA A 7 1.16 -4.85 6.75
C ALA A 7 2.43 -4.11 7.17
N TYR A 8 3.57 -4.68 6.83
CA TYR A 8 4.88 -4.08 7.01
C TYR A 8 5.53 -3.95 5.65
N LEU A 9 5.82 -2.73 5.24
CA LEU A 9 6.35 -2.44 3.91
C LEU A 9 7.69 -1.73 4.02
N SER A 10 8.66 -2.20 3.24
CA SER A 10 9.98 -1.59 3.15
C SER A 10 10.16 -0.94 1.79
N TYR A 11 10.71 0.26 1.78
CA TYR A 11 10.92 1.05 0.57
C TYR A 11 12.37 1.50 0.49
N ALA A 12 12.90 1.54 -0.72
CA ALA A 12 14.22 2.12 -0.93
C ALA A 12 14.22 3.61 -0.60
N ASP A 13 13.13 4.31 -0.97
CA ASP A 13 12.90 5.71 -0.61
C ASP A 13 11.70 5.80 0.33
N ALA A 14 11.88 5.46 1.60
CA ALA A 14 10.81 5.51 2.58
C ALA A 14 10.27 6.93 2.82
N PRO A 15 11.08 8.00 2.89
CA PRO A 15 10.53 9.36 2.93
C PRO A 15 9.60 9.67 1.76
N GLY A 16 9.97 9.26 0.55
CA GLY A 16 9.13 9.43 -0.64
C GLY A 16 7.84 8.62 -0.54
N ALA A 17 7.92 7.39 -0.04
CA ALA A 17 6.74 6.57 0.20
C ALA A 17 5.79 7.22 1.20
N LEU A 18 6.31 7.79 2.28
CA LEU A 18 5.49 8.48 3.27
C LEU A 18 4.79 9.71 2.67
N ARG A 19 5.45 10.44 1.80
CA ARG A 19 4.81 11.54 1.07
C ARG A 19 3.66 11.03 0.19
N TRP A 20 3.90 9.92 -0.51
CA TRP A 20 2.87 9.29 -1.34
C TRP A 20 1.65 8.87 -0.51
N PHE A 21 1.88 8.22 0.64
CA PHE A 21 0.79 7.84 1.54
C PHE A 21 0.03 9.06 2.06
N SER A 22 0.74 10.13 2.42
CA SER A 22 0.10 11.38 2.86
C SER A 22 -0.76 11.98 1.74
N ASP A 23 -0.26 11.99 0.52
CA ASP A 23 -1.00 12.49 -0.65
C ASP A 23 -2.23 11.63 -0.94
N LEU A 24 -2.14 10.33 -0.66
CA LEU A 24 -3.26 9.40 -0.82
C LEU A 24 -4.31 9.55 0.28
N GLY A 25 -4.01 10.25 1.36
CA GLY A 25 -4.96 10.53 2.44
C GLY A 25 -4.62 9.90 3.78
N PHE A 26 -3.52 9.15 3.87
CA PHE A 26 -3.09 8.60 5.15
C PHE A 26 -2.52 9.70 6.03
N THR A 27 -2.62 9.50 7.34
CA THR A 27 -1.97 10.34 8.34
C THR A 27 -0.76 9.60 8.89
N ILE A 28 0.39 10.27 8.95
CA ILE A 28 1.56 9.72 9.64
C ILE A 28 1.33 9.89 11.13
N VAL A 29 1.12 8.78 11.84
CA VAL A 29 0.82 8.80 13.29
C VAL A 29 2.07 8.66 14.14
N SER A 30 3.12 8.03 13.62
CA SER A 30 4.42 7.97 14.29
C SER A 30 5.52 7.82 13.25
N ARG A 31 6.70 8.35 13.57
CA ARG A 31 7.86 8.29 12.69
C ARG A 31 9.14 8.41 13.51
N GLN A 32 10.07 7.49 13.26
CA GLN A 32 11.40 7.52 13.83
C GLN A 32 12.40 7.53 12.67
N ASP A 33 13.14 8.62 12.53
CA ASP A 33 14.18 8.74 11.52
C ASP A 33 15.51 8.25 12.07
N GLY A 34 16.32 7.67 11.20
CA GLY A 34 17.69 7.32 11.46
C GLY A 34 18.63 8.30 10.80
N GLU A 35 19.85 7.85 10.55
CA GLU A 35 20.88 8.64 9.88
C GLU A 35 20.62 8.71 8.37
N ALA A 36 21.14 9.74 7.71
CA ALA A 36 21.13 9.89 6.25
C ALA A 36 19.73 9.81 5.63
N GLY A 37 18.69 10.29 6.32
CA GLY A 37 17.33 10.30 5.80
C GLY A 37 16.62 8.96 5.87
N GLN A 38 17.20 7.97 6.51
CA GLN A 38 16.54 6.68 6.74
C GLN A 38 15.34 6.83 7.64
N VAL A 39 14.28 6.08 7.34
CA VAL A 39 13.15 5.89 8.25
C VAL A 39 13.33 4.54 8.92
N VAL A 40 13.62 4.56 10.21
CA VAL A 40 13.79 3.33 11.00
C VAL A 40 12.46 2.64 11.18
N HIS A 41 11.42 3.42 11.50
CA HIS A 41 10.07 2.92 11.69
C HIS A 41 9.08 4.06 11.50
N SER A 42 7.96 3.77 10.90
CA SER A 42 6.84 4.72 10.85
C SER A 42 5.53 3.96 10.76
N GLU A 43 4.46 4.65 11.08
CA GLU A 43 3.10 4.12 10.98
C GLU A 43 2.20 5.15 10.34
N VAL A 44 1.40 4.70 9.38
CA VAL A 44 0.44 5.54 8.68
C VAL A 44 -0.96 4.95 8.86
N ARG A 45 -1.96 5.81 8.94
CA ARG A 45 -3.35 5.43 9.23
C ARG A 45 -4.30 6.05 8.22
N LEU A 46 -5.24 5.23 7.75
CA LEU A 46 -6.40 5.68 6.99
C LEU A 46 -7.63 4.99 7.58
N GLY A 47 -8.45 5.72 8.35
CA GLY A 47 -9.53 5.11 9.12
C GLY A 47 -8.97 4.06 10.08
N ASP A 48 -9.43 2.82 9.96
CA ASP A 48 -8.94 1.71 10.78
C ASP A 48 -7.76 0.96 10.15
N VAL A 49 -7.33 1.37 8.97
CA VAL A 49 -6.16 0.76 8.30
C VAL A 49 -4.89 1.37 8.86
N VAL A 50 -4.00 0.53 9.35
CA VAL A 50 -2.68 0.94 9.85
C VAL A 50 -1.62 0.12 9.12
N LEU A 51 -0.63 0.81 8.57
CA LEU A 51 0.51 0.19 7.90
C LEU A 51 1.79 0.65 8.57
N MET A 52 2.77 -0.23 8.61
CA MET A 52 4.12 0.09 9.08
C MET A 52 5.03 0.27 7.87
N ILE A 53 5.75 1.38 7.83
CA ILE A 53 6.60 1.76 6.70
C ILE A 53 8.01 2.03 7.21
N SER A 54 9.00 1.42 6.58
CA SER A 54 10.41 1.66 6.92
C SER A 54 11.29 1.68 5.68
N SER A 55 12.51 2.14 5.85
CA SER A 55 13.53 2.00 4.83
C SER A 55 13.94 0.54 4.68
N ASN A 56 14.32 0.18 3.46
CA ASN A 56 14.79 -1.16 3.16
C ASN A 56 16.26 -1.27 3.63
N ASP A 57 16.45 -1.79 4.83
CA ASP A 57 17.75 -1.97 5.44
C ASP A 57 18.13 -3.45 5.58
N ALA A 58 17.27 -4.35 5.13
CA ALA A 58 17.51 -5.78 5.26
C ALA A 58 18.19 -6.33 4.01
N ALA A 59 19.33 -6.97 4.22
CA ALA A 59 20.07 -7.62 3.15
C ALA A 59 19.60 -9.08 3.04
N TYR A 60 18.42 -9.28 2.46
CA TYR A 60 17.93 -10.63 2.21
C TYR A 60 18.64 -11.24 1.01
N SER A 61 19.22 -12.42 1.22
CA SER A 61 19.86 -13.18 0.16
C SER A 61 19.08 -14.45 -0.19
N ILE A 62 17.84 -14.56 0.24
CA ILE A 62 17.00 -15.73 0.00
C ILE A 62 16.50 -15.70 -1.42
N SER A 63 16.94 -16.65 -2.23
CA SER A 63 16.62 -16.74 -3.66
C SER A 63 15.12 -16.68 -3.99
N PRO A 64 14.21 -17.29 -3.20
CA PRO A 64 12.78 -17.22 -3.52
C PRO A 64 12.18 -15.81 -3.54
N LEU A 65 12.86 -14.83 -2.93
CA LEU A 65 12.38 -13.45 -2.91
C LEU A 65 12.98 -12.60 -4.04
N ILE A 66 13.92 -13.14 -4.80
CA ILE A 66 14.58 -12.41 -5.88
C ILE A 66 13.74 -12.55 -7.16
N GLY A 67 13.32 -11.43 -7.71
CA GLY A 67 12.62 -11.40 -8.99
C GLY A 67 11.19 -11.90 -8.97
N LEU A 68 10.62 -12.14 -7.78
CA LEU A 68 9.23 -12.55 -7.66
C LEU A 68 8.38 -11.39 -7.17
N SER A 69 7.36 -11.04 -7.92
CA SER A 69 6.41 -9.99 -7.57
C SER A 69 5.17 -10.52 -6.86
N THR A 70 5.01 -11.83 -6.78
CA THR A 70 3.79 -12.44 -6.27
C THR A 70 3.67 -12.34 -4.75
N GLY A 71 2.45 -12.14 -4.27
CA GLY A 71 2.14 -12.14 -2.84
C GLY A 71 2.46 -10.85 -2.11
N ARG A 72 2.73 -9.76 -2.83
CA ARG A 72 3.04 -8.46 -2.22
C ARG A 72 1.94 -7.43 -2.46
N GLY A 73 0.79 -7.86 -2.96
CA GLY A 73 -0.32 -6.97 -3.20
C GLY A 73 -1.02 -6.61 -1.89
N LEU A 74 -1.36 -5.36 -1.73
CA LEU A 74 -2.23 -4.88 -0.66
C LEU A 74 -3.54 -4.41 -1.27
N TYR A 75 -4.61 -4.67 -0.58
CA TYR A 75 -5.96 -4.32 -1.01
C TYR A 75 -6.57 -3.35 -0.02
N LEU A 76 -7.06 -2.22 -0.53
CA LEU A 76 -7.87 -1.27 0.22
C LEU A 76 -9.31 -1.38 -0.21
N PHE A 77 -10.19 -1.66 0.74
CA PHE A 77 -11.62 -1.52 0.56
C PHE A 77 -11.98 -0.04 0.58
N VAL A 78 -12.58 0.45 -0.49
CA VAL A 78 -12.96 1.86 -0.63
C VAL A 78 -14.35 1.94 -1.27
N ASP A 79 -15.07 3.03 -0.97
CA ASP A 79 -16.40 3.25 -1.55
C ASP A 79 -16.33 3.77 -2.99
N ASP A 80 -15.41 4.68 -3.25
CA ASP A 80 -15.25 5.34 -4.55
C ASP A 80 -13.92 4.98 -5.17
N VAL A 81 -13.92 3.90 -5.94
CA VAL A 81 -12.71 3.36 -6.58
C VAL A 81 -12.13 4.36 -7.58
N ASP A 82 -12.99 5.03 -8.36
CA ASP A 82 -12.54 5.97 -9.40
C ASP A 82 -11.80 7.16 -8.79
N ALA A 83 -12.36 7.75 -7.75
CA ALA A 83 -11.75 8.88 -7.06
C ALA A 83 -10.42 8.47 -6.42
N TYR A 84 -10.37 7.30 -5.80
CA TYR A 84 -9.16 6.81 -5.16
C TYR A 84 -8.06 6.51 -6.18
N PHE A 85 -8.42 5.91 -7.30
CA PHE A 85 -7.50 5.64 -8.40
C PHE A 85 -6.92 6.95 -8.95
N ASP A 86 -7.76 7.94 -9.24
CA ASP A 86 -7.30 9.24 -9.77
C ASP A 86 -6.35 9.92 -8.78
N ARG A 87 -6.68 9.88 -7.50
CA ARG A 87 -5.83 10.42 -6.45
C ARG A 87 -4.47 9.73 -6.39
N ALA A 88 -4.46 8.41 -6.51
CA ALA A 88 -3.22 7.63 -6.51
C ALA A 88 -2.33 7.99 -7.71
N LEU A 89 -2.91 8.14 -8.91
CA LEU A 89 -2.15 8.56 -10.09
C LEU A 89 -1.58 9.96 -9.94
N THR A 90 -2.37 10.89 -9.40
CA THR A 90 -1.90 12.26 -9.12
C THR A 90 -0.75 12.25 -8.12
N ALA A 91 -0.76 11.32 -7.16
CA ALA A 91 0.29 11.17 -6.16
C ALA A 91 1.53 10.42 -6.70
N GLY A 92 1.53 9.98 -7.94
CA GLY A 92 2.69 9.37 -8.59
C GLY A 92 2.60 7.87 -8.85
N ALA A 93 1.45 7.24 -8.61
CA ALA A 93 1.27 5.82 -8.90
C ALA A 93 1.16 5.58 -10.41
N MET A 94 1.47 4.34 -10.82
CA MET A 94 1.33 3.89 -12.20
C MET A 94 0.11 2.97 -12.29
N SER A 95 -0.74 3.18 -13.31
CA SER A 95 -1.90 2.31 -13.53
C SER A 95 -1.47 0.91 -13.95
N VAL A 96 -1.99 -0.11 -13.28
CA VAL A 96 -1.95 -1.49 -13.75
C VAL A 96 -3.21 -1.78 -14.53
N PHE A 97 -4.37 -1.48 -13.94
CA PHE A 97 -5.63 -1.40 -14.70
C PHE A 97 -6.54 -0.33 -14.08
N ALA A 98 -7.21 0.39 -14.97
CA ALA A 98 -8.15 1.45 -14.59
C ALA A 98 -9.38 0.87 -13.90
N PRO A 99 -10.17 1.70 -13.21
CA PRO A 99 -11.40 1.23 -12.57
C PRO A 99 -12.31 0.48 -13.55
N GLU A 100 -12.74 -0.70 -13.12
CA GLU A 100 -13.59 -1.57 -13.92
C GLU A 100 -14.64 -2.26 -13.04
N ALA A 101 -15.80 -2.53 -13.62
CA ALA A 101 -16.82 -3.34 -12.96
C ALA A 101 -16.46 -4.82 -13.04
N THR A 102 -16.74 -5.56 -11.97
CA THR A 102 -16.62 -7.01 -11.95
C THR A 102 -17.96 -7.68 -12.26
N GLU A 103 -17.92 -8.97 -12.57
CA GLU A 103 -19.15 -9.75 -12.87
C GLU A 103 -20.10 -9.87 -11.68
N TRP A 104 -19.57 -9.71 -10.46
CA TRP A 104 -20.34 -9.87 -9.23
C TRP A 104 -20.76 -8.55 -8.58
N GLY A 105 -20.78 -7.47 -9.36
CA GLY A 105 -21.37 -6.21 -8.92
C GLY A 105 -20.48 -5.32 -8.09
N THR A 106 -19.18 -5.57 -8.08
CA THR A 106 -18.19 -4.71 -7.42
C THR A 106 -17.41 -3.92 -8.45
N ARG A 107 -16.53 -3.06 -7.98
CA ARG A 107 -15.63 -2.27 -8.83
C ARG A 107 -14.23 -2.34 -8.26
N ARG A 108 -13.23 -2.34 -9.13
CA ARG A 108 -11.84 -2.47 -8.72
C ARG A 108 -10.90 -1.71 -9.62
N ALA A 109 -9.72 -1.39 -9.09
CA ALA A 109 -8.61 -0.83 -9.84
C ALA A 109 -7.30 -1.30 -9.19
N ARG A 110 -6.21 -1.23 -9.94
CA ARG A 110 -4.90 -1.57 -9.42
C ARG A 110 -3.85 -0.59 -9.91
N VAL A 111 -2.93 -0.25 -9.01
CA VAL A 111 -1.81 0.63 -9.31
C VAL A 111 -0.51 0.01 -8.78
N LEU A 112 0.61 0.50 -9.30
CA LEU A 112 1.91 0.33 -8.66
C LEU A 112 2.26 1.63 -7.95
N ASP A 113 2.72 1.52 -6.70
CA ASP A 113 3.24 2.70 -6.02
C ASP A 113 4.58 3.15 -6.63
N PRO A 114 5.17 4.28 -6.19
CA PRO A 114 6.41 4.77 -6.81
C PRO A 114 7.58 3.78 -6.83
N GLU A 115 7.56 2.76 -6.00
CA GLU A 115 8.61 1.73 -5.99
C GLU A 115 8.15 0.38 -6.53
N GLY A 116 6.98 0.32 -7.17
CA GLY A 116 6.53 -0.87 -7.85
C GLY A 116 5.79 -1.88 -6.99
N ASN A 117 5.35 -1.50 -5.80
CA ASN A 117 4.48 -2.37 -4.99
C ASN A 117 3.04 -2.27 -5.49
N GLU A 118 2.36 -3.41 -5.53
CA GLU A 118 0.98 -3.47 -6.02
C GLU A 118 0.00 -3.05 -4.93
N TRP A 119 -0.92 -2.16 -5.31
CA TRP A 119 -2.06 -1.75 -4.49
C TRP A 119 -3.33 -1.92 -5.31
N SER A 120 -4.31 -2.61 -4.74
CA SER A 120 -5.64 -2.72 -5.34
C SER A 120 -6.63 -1.92 -4.51
N PHE A 121 -7.55 -1.27 -5.20
CA PHE A 121 -8.69 -0.56 -4.59
C PHE A 121 -9.96 -1.24 -5.06
N GLY A 122 -10.90 -1.46 -4.17
CA GLY A 122 -12.13 -2.12 -4.57
C GLY A 122 -13.27 -1.96 -3.59
N THR A 123 -14.47 -2.24 -4.08
CA THR A 123 -15.69 -2.23 -3.28
C THR A 123 -16.07 -3.61 -2.76
N TYR A 124 -15.30 -4.65 -3.12
CA TYR A 124 -15.45 -5.95 -2.50
C TYR A 124 -14.87 -5.94 -1.10
N GLU A 125 -15.64 -6.36 -0.11
CA GLU A 125 -15.18 -6.45 1.27
C GLU A 125 -14.80 -7.90 1.60
N PRO A 126 -13.50 -8.21 1.75
CA PRO A 126 -13.07 -9.55 2.12
C PRO A 126 -13.55 -9.92 3.52
N GLY A 127 -13.70 -11.21 3.77
CA GLY A 127 -13.96 -11.72 5.11
C GLY A 127 -15.36 -12.27 5.34
N SER A 128 -16.22 -12.19 4.33
CA SER A 128 -17.56 -12.77 4.40
C SER A 128 -17.65 -14.07 3.60
N ALA A 129 -18.46 -15.01 4.06
CA ALA A 129 -18.78 -16.19 3.30
C ALA A 129 -19.69 -15.82 2.10
N TRP A 130 -19.56 -16.56 1.04
CA TRP A 130 -20.36 -16.36 -0.19
C TRP A 130 -21.53 -17.32 -0.26
#